data_90d856c3fc4ef2c95f5c68370e7bb1e8
#
_entry.id   90d856c3fc4ef2c95f5c68370e7bb1e8
#
_cell.length_a   1.000
_cell.length_b   1.000
_cell.length_c   1.000
_cell.angle_alpha   90.00
_cell.angle_beta   90.00
_cell.angle_gamma   90.00
#
_symmetry.space_group_name_H-M   'P 1'
#
loop_
_entity.id
_entity.type
_entity.pdbx_description
1 polymer ?
#
loop_
_entity_poly.entity_id
_entity_poly.type
_entity_poly.pdbx_seq_one_letter_code
_entity_poly.pdbx_strand_id
1 'polypeptide(L)'
;MKETKYAGTQTEKNLMAAFAGESEARNKYTYFASKAKKEGFHELAQRFRLVAAIEKHHEERYRALLHNVEMAEVFAKSEVKVWECSNCGHIVIGEKAPEVCPTCNHPQSYFEIHAENY
;
A
#
# COMPACT_ATOMS: atom_id res chain seq x y z
N MET A 1 -2.20 -21.35 10.04
CA MET A 1 -1.53 -20.32 9.21
C MET A 1 -0.40 -19.68 10.00
N LYS A 2 0.73 -19.51 9.36
CA LYS A 2 1.92 -18.97 10.02
C LYS A 2 1.76 -17.47 10.19
N GLU A 3 1.89 -16.97 11.41
CA GLU A 3 1.84 -15.54 11.65
C GLU A 3 3.10 -14.85 11.09
N THR A 4 2.91 -13.68 10.51
CA THR A 4 4.03 -12.83 10.10
C THR A 4 4.73 -12.26 11.32
N LYS A 5 6.03 -11.97 11.21
CA LYS A 5 6.77 -11.25 12.26
C LYS A 5 6.22 -9.85 12.55
N TYR A 6 5.37 -9.33 11.68
CA TYR A 6 4.71 -8.03 11.84
C TYR A 6 3.30 -8.15 12.42
N ALA A 7 2.86 -9.37 12.77
CA ALA A 7 1.52 -9.60 13.33
C ALA A 7 1.34 -8.82 14.63
N GLY A 8 0.20 -8.17 14.76
CA GLY A 8 -0.14 -7.37 15.93
C GLY A 8 0.51 -6.00 16.00
N THR A 9 1.32 -5.63 15.01
CA THR A 9 1.91 -4.28 14.98
C THR A 9 0.82 -3.24 14.73
N GLN A 10 1.05 -2.01 15.19
CA GLN A 10 0.14 -0.91 14.92
C GLN A 10 0.05 -0.63 13.43
N THR A 11 1.16 -0.80 12.69
CA THR A 11 1.19 -0.59 11.24
C THR A 11 0.28 -1.59 10.52
N GLU A 12 0.30 -2.86 10.92
CA GLU A 12 -0.62 -3.84 10.34
C GLU A 12 -2.08 -3.44 10.57
N LYS A 13 -2.41 -3.06 11.82
CA LYS A 13 -3.76 -2.61 12.16
C LYS A 13 -4.17 -1.37 11.38
N ASN A 14 -3.25 -0.43 11.20
CA ASN A 14 -3.52 0.79 10.45
C ASN A 14 -3.74 0.51 8.97
N LEU A 15 -3.00 -0.43 8.38
CA LEU A 15 -3.20 -0.83 6.99
C LEU A 15 -4.56 -1.51 6.81
N MET A 16 -4.96 -2.35 7.74
CA MET A 16 -6.29 -2.97 7.72
C MET A 16 -7.40 -1.92 7.80
N ALA A 17 -7.24 -0.93 8.68
CA ALA A 17 -8.20 0.15 8.85
C ALA A 17 -8.26 1.04 7.59
N ALA A 18 -7.12 1.36 7.00
CA ALA A 18 -7.05 2.15 5.77
C ALA A 18 -7.72 1.43 4.61
N PHE A 19 -7.44 0.14 4.45
CA PHE A 19 -8.06 -0.69 3.42
C PHE A 19 -9.59 -0.71 3.59
N ALA A 20 -10.07 -0.97 4.80
CA ALA A 20 -11.50 -1.03 5.10
C ALA A 20 -12.19 0.32 4.85
N GLY A 21 -11.53 1.42 5.23
CA GLY A 21 -12.05 2.78 5.02
C GLY A 21 -12.21 3.12 3.55
N GLU A 22 -11.22 2.76 2.72
CA GLU A 22 -11.30 3.01 1.28
C GLU A 22 -12.39 2.16 0.62
N SER A 23 -12.53 0.90 1.03
CA SER A 23 -13.60 0.03 0.54
C SER A 23 -14.98 0.57 0.89
N GLU A 24 -15.16 1.03 2.12
CA GLU A 24 -16.41 1.63 2.57
C GLU A 24 -16.75 2.89 1.78
N ALA A 25 -15.77 3.79 1.61
CA ALA A 25 -15.95 5.02 0.86
C ALA A 25 -16.32 4.74 -0.60
N ARG A 26 -15.64 3.79 -1.25
CA ARG A 26 -15.92 3.39 -2.63
C ARG A 26 -17.38 2.91 -2.76
N ASN A 27 -17.83 2.07 -1.85
CA ASN A 27 -19.17 1.55 -1.88
C ASN A 27 -20.22 2.64 -1.67
N LYS A 28 -19.97 3.57 -0.74
CA LYS A 28 -20.86 4.71 -0.50
C LYS A 28 -20.98 5.60 -1.73
N TYR A 29 -19.88 5.95 -2.35
CA TYR A 29 -19.89 6.82 -3.53
C TYR A 29 -20.54 6.16 -4.74
N THR A 30 -20.40 4.85 -4.89
CA THR A 30 -21.09 4.10 -5.93
C THR A 30 -22.61 4.14 -5.72
N TYR A 31 -23.04 3.98 -4.49
CA TYR A 31 -24.45 4.11 -4.13
C TYR A 31 -24.96 5.54 -4.37
N PHE A 32 -24.21 6.54 -3.95
CA PHE A 32 -24.59 7.95 -4.16
C PHE A 32 -24.69 8.28 -5.65
N ALA A 33 -23.79 7.75 -6.46
CA ALA A 33 -23.85 7.93 -7.91
C ALA A 33 -25.15 7.35 -8.50
N SER A 34 -25.51 6.15 -8.09
CA SER A 34 -26.72 5.50 -8.53
C SER A 34 -27.96 6.32 -8.16
N LYS A 35 -28.01 6.81 -6.93
CA LYS A 35 -29.11 7.62 -6.43
C LYS A 35 -29.22 8.95 -7.16
N ALA A 36 -28.09 9.63 -7.35
CA ALA A 36 -28.04 10.89 -8.08
C ALA A 36 -28.55 10.73 -9.52
N LYS A 37 -28.15 9.64 -10.18
CA LYS A 37 -28.62 9.35 -11.53
C LYS A 37 -30.12 9.19 -11.59
N LYS A 38 -30.72 8.45 -10.65
CA LYS A 38 -32.15 8.23 -10.57
C LYS A 38 -32.93 9.53 -10.34
N GLU A 39 -32.32 10.47 -9.63
CA GLU A 39 -32.92 11.76 -9.34
C GLU A 39 -32.68 12.79 -10.45
N GLY A 40 -31.98 12.43 -11.52
CA GLY A 40 -31.75 13.30 -12.67
C GLY A 40 -30.47 14.15 -12.58
N PHE A 41 -29.66 13.95 -11.55
CA PHE A 41 -28.41 14.68 -11.37
C PHE A 41 -27.26 13.96 -12.07
N HIS A 42 -27.24 13.97 -13.38
CA HIS A 42 -26.30 13.16 -14.17
C HIS A 42 -24.85 13.58 -13.98
N GLU A 43 -24.59 14.87 -13.89
CA GLU A 43 -23.24 15.37 -13.65
C GLU A 43 -22.72 14.95 -12.27
N LEU A 44 -23.56 15.10 -11.23
CA LEU A 44 -23.20 14.68 -9.89
C LEU A 44 -22.94 13.17 -9.81
N ALA A 45 -23.77 12.39 -10.51
CA ALA A 45 -23.59 10.95 -10.59
C ALA A 45 -22.22 10.60 -11.17
N GLN A 46 -21.81 11.29 -12.24
CA GLN A 46 -20.51 11.08 -12.86
C GLN A 46 -19.37 11.45 -11.93
N ARG A 47 -19.50 12.56 -11.19
CA ARG A 47 -18.51 12.98 -10.22
C ARG A 47 -18.33 11.93 -9.12
N PHE A 48 -19.42 11.40 -8.58
CA PHE A 48 -19.36 10.33 -7.59
C PHE A 48 -18.65 9.08 -8.11
N ARG A 49 -18.90 8.72 -9.38
CA ARG A 49 -18.24 7.56 -10.00
C ARG A 49 -16.73 7.78 -10.15
N LEU A 50 -16.31 9.00 -10.52
CA LEU A 50 -14.90 9.33 -10.65
C LEU A 50 -14.19 9.24 -9.30
N VAL A 51 -14.83 9.76 -8.24
CA VAL A 51 -14.26 9.64 -6.89
C VAL A 51 -14.22 8.20 -6.43
N ALA A 52 -15.26 7.41 -6.71
CA ALA A 52 -15.27 5.99 -6.37
C ALA A 52 -14.12 5.23 -7.07
N ALA A 53 -13.81 5.59 -8.30
CA ALA A 53 -12.68 4.98 -9.02
C ALA A 53 -11.34 5.31 -8.35
N ILE A 54 -11.18 6.54 -7.85
CA ILE A 54 -9.98 6.94 -7.09
C ILE A 54 -9.88 6.12 -5.80
N GLU A 55 -10.98 5.98 -5.07
CA GLU A 55 -11.02 5.18 -3.85
C GLU A 55 -10.68 3.71 -4.12
N LYS A 56 -11.09 3.19 -5.27
CA LYS A 56 -10.74 1.83 -5.68
C LYS A 56 -9.23 1.67 -5.87
N HIS A 57 -8.55 2.67 -6.47
CA HIS A 57 -7.09 2.65 -6.59
C HIS A 57 -6.40 2.68 -5.23
N HIS A 58 -6.91 3.49 -4.30
CA HIS A 58 -6.38 3.53 -2.93
C HIS A 58 -6.58 2.19 -2.23
N GLU A 59 -7.76 1.59 -2.39
CA GLU A 59 -8.05 0.27 -1.82
C GLU A 59 -7.06 -0.78 -2.32
N GLU A 60 -6.80 -0.82 -3.62
CA GLU A 60 -5.86 -1.76 -4.23
C GLU A 60 -4.44 -1.56 -3.71
N ARG A 61 -4.03 -0.31 -3.53
CA ARG A 61 -2.72 0.03 -2.98
C ARG A 61 -2.58 -0.45 -1.54
N TYR A 62 -3.56 -0.16 -0.70
CA TYR A 62 -3.52 -0.62 0.69
C TYR A 62 -3.59 -2.14 0.79
N ARG A 63 -4.31 -2.79 -0.10
CA ARG A 63 -4.33 -4.25 -0.16
C ARG A 63 -2.93 -4.80 -0.45
N ALA A 64 -2.22 -4.22 -1.41
CA ALA A 64 -0.85 -4.63 -1.75
C ALA A 64 0.12 -4.42 -0.59
N LEU A 65 0.04 -3.26 0.08
CA LEU A 65 0.89 -2.95 1.22
C LEU A 65 0.59 -3.86 2.41
N LEU A 66 -0.68 -4.15 2.68
CA LEU A 66 -1.08 -5.07 3.73
C LEU A 66 -0.57 -6.49 3.43
N HIS A 67 -0.68 -6.93 2.17
CA HIS A 67 -0.15 -8.22 1.74
C HIS A 67 1.35 -8.32 2.04
N ASN A 68 2.12 -7.28 1.74
CA ASN A 68 3.56 -7.25 2.01
C ASN A 68 3.86 -7.43 3.50
N VAL A 69 3.08 -6.80 4.36
CA VAL A 69 3.23 -6.93 5.81
C VAL A 69 2.85 -8.35 6.26
N GLU A 70 1.74 -8.88 5.78
CA GLU A 70 1.26 -10.22 6.14
C GLU A 70 2.22 -11.31 5.70
N MET A 71 2.87 -11.15 4.56
CA MET A 71 3.80 -12.13 4.01
C MET A 71 5.25 -11.85 4.38
N ALA A 72 5.50 -10.84 5.19
CA ALA A 72 6.85 -10.39 5.56
C ALA A 72 7.70 -10.05 4.33
N GLU A 73 7.10 -9.42 3.33
CA GLU A 73 7.74 -9.05 2.07
C GLU A 73 8.08 -7.56 1.97
N VAL A 74 8.15 -6.86 3.10
CA VAL A 74 8.52 -5.44 3.12
C VAL A 74 9.99 -5.26 2.76
N PHE A 75 10.87 -6.03 3.39
CA PHE A 75 12.33 -5.94 3.18
C PHE A 75 12.91 -7.17 2.49
N ALA A 76 12.06 -8.07 2.01
CA ALA A 76 12.44 -9.26 1.28
C ALA A 76 11.38 -9.55 0.22
N LYS A 77 11.82 -9.82 -1.00
CA LYS A 77 10.92 -10.09 -2.13
C LYS A 77 11.22 -11.47 -2.71
N SER A 78 10.31 -11.97 -3.55
CA SER A 78 10.50 -13.25 -4.23
C SER A 78 11.40 -13.14 -5.46
N GLU A 79 11.77 -11.95 -5.86
CA GLU A 79 12.64 -11.69 -7.00
C GLU A 79 13.67 -10.62 -6.68
N VAL A 80 14.71 -10.55 -7.49
CA VAL A 80 15.79 -9.58 -7.32
C VAL A 80 15.24 -8.17 -7.51
N LYS A 81 15.55 -7.29 -6.56
CA LYS A 81 15.17 -5.88 -6.57
C LYS A 81 16.38 -5.00 -6.35
N VAL A 82 16.26 -3.74 -6.70
CA VAL A 82 17.26 -2.72 -6.39
C VAL A 82 16.80 -2.00 -5.14
N TRP A 83 17.58 -2.12 -4.06
CA TRP A 83 17.27 -1.52 -2.77
C TRP A 83 18.12 -0.29 -2.54
N GLU A 84 17.55 0.74 -1.98
CA GLU A 84 18.25 1.99 -1.69
C GLU A 84 18.09 2.36 -0.23
N CYS A 85 19.18 2.72 0.42
CA CYS A 85 19.15 3.26 1.78
C CYS A 85 18.61 4.69 1.74
N SER A 86 17.52 4.96 2.44
CA SER A 86 16.92 6.29 2.47
C SER A 86 17.78 7.32 3.21
N ASN A 87 18.75 6.87 4.02
CA ASN A 87 19.65 7.76 4.73
C ASN A 87 20.85 8.20 3.88
N CYS A 88 21.56 7.27 3.23
CA CYS A 88 22.81 7.59 2.54
C CYS A 88 22.79 7.32 1.03
N GLY A 89 21.74 6.68 0.51
CA GLY A 89 21.63 6.38 -0.91
C GLY A 89 22.38 5.14 -1.36
N HIS A 90 22.93 4.34 -0.45
CA HIS A 90 23.64 3.11 -0.81
C HIS A 90 22.70 2.15 -1.56
N ILE A 91 23.17 1.60 -2.66
CA ILE A 91 22.38 0.69 -3.52
C ILE A 91 22.83 -0.75 -3.29
N VAL A 92 21.87 -1.65 -3.13
CA VAL A 92 22.08 -3.09 -3.04
C VAL A 92 21.16 -3.79 -4.00
N ILE A 93 21.67 -4.75 -4.74
CA ILE A 93 20.85 -5.55 -5.68
C ILE A 93 20.70 -6.95 -5.08
N GLY A 94 19.47 -7.41 -4.91
CA GLY A 94 19.19 -8.72 -4.34
C GLY A 94 17.71 -8.89 -4.00
N GLU A 95 17.37 -10.06 -3.52
CA GLU A 95 15.98 -10.37 -3.12
C GLU A 95 15.61 -9.74 -1.77
N LYS A 96 16.61 -9.34 -1.01
CA LYS A 96 16.43 -8.91 0.38
C LYS A 96 17.30 -7.68 0.65
N ALA A 97 16.73 -6.72 1.37
CA ALA A 97 17.50 -5.58 1.87
C ALA A 97 18.47 -6.07 2.95
N PRO A 98 19.69 -5.50 3.03
CA PRO A 98 20.64 -5.88 4.07
C PRO A 98 20.12 -5.51 5.46
N GLU A 99 20.50 -6.27 6.48
CA GLU A 99 20.07 -6.01 7.85
C GLU A 99 20.65 -4.71 8.40
N VAL A 100 21.82 -4.34 7.91
CA VAL A 100 22.51 -3.10 8.28
C VAL A 100 23.11 -2.52 7.00
N CYS A 101 22.96 -1.23 6.80
CA CYS A 101 23.57 -0.55 5.66
C CYS A 101 25.10 -0.57 5.81
N PRO A 102 25.86 -1.13 4.84
CA PRO A 102 27.33 -1.21 4.95
C PRO A 102 28.03 0.14 4.88
N THR A 103 27.34 1.17 4.38
CA THR A 103 27.93 2.51 4.26
C THR A 103 27.67 3.38 5.47
N CYS A 104 26.42 3.45 5.95
CA CYS A 104 26.05 4.38 7.03
C CYS A 104 25.64 3.70 8.33
N ASN A 105 25.57 2.37 8.36
CA ASN A 105 25.30 1.59 9.56
C ASN A 105 23.86 1.70 10.10
N HIS A 106 22.95 2.27 9.32
CA HIS A 106 21.53 2.30 9.69
C HIS A 106 20.87 0.94 9.48
N PRO A 107 19.81 0.61 10.24
CA PRO A 107 19.17 -0.70 10.15
C PRO A 107 18.38 -0.89 8.85
N GLN A 108 17.99 -2.12 8.59
CA GLN A 108 17.25 -2.54 7.40
C GLN A 108 16.02 -1.68 7.12
N SER A 109 15.38 -1.14 8.16
CA SER A 109 14.19 -0.30 8.03
C SER A 109 14.40 0.98 7.21
N TYR A 110 15.65 1.37 6.95
CA TYR A 110 15.97 2.52 6.11
C TYR A 110 16.01 2.17 4.61
N PHE A 111 15.89 0.90 4.25
CA PHE A 111 15.90 0.49 2.85
C PHE A 111 14.50 0.50 2.24
N GLU A 112 14.46 0.89 0.98
CA GLU A 112 13.25 0.87 0.16
C GLU A 112 13.60 0.43 -1.26
N ILE A 113 12.62 0.03 -2.04
CA ILE A 113 12.83 -0.31 -3.44
C ILE A 113 13.08 0.99 -4.22
N HIS A 114 14.22 1.01 -4.94
CA HIS A 114 14.66 2.18 -5.69
C HIS A 114 13.77 2.42 -6.92
N ALA A 115 13.18 3.62 -6.98
CA ALA A 115 12.48 4.15 -8.17
C ALA A 115 11.48 3.19 -8.83
N GLU A 116 10.84 2.31 -8.08
CA GLU A 116 9.83 1.41 -8.62
C GLU A 116 8.46 1.64 -8.02
N ASN A 117 7.44 1.18 -8.74
CA ASN A 117 6.10 1.06 -8.19
C ASN A 117 6.05 -0.19 -7.31
N TYR A 118 5.40 -0.07 -6.21
CA TYR A 118 5.33 -1.10 -5.15
C TYR A 118 4.42 -2.25 -5.51
#